data_68261a4ad8fd0a2e42b69b44b5557091
#
_entry.id   68261a4ad8fd0a2e42b69b44b5557091
#
_cell.length_a   1.000
_cell.length_b   1.000
_cell.length_c   1.000
_cell.angle_alpha   90.00
_cell.angle_beta   90.00
_cell.angle_gamma   90.00
#
_symmetry.space_group_name_H-M   'P 1'
#
loop_
_entity.id
_entity.type
_entity.pdbx_description
1 polymer ?
#
loop_
_entity_poly.entity_id
_entity_poly.type
_entity_poly.pdbx_seq_one_letter_code
_entity_poly.pdbx_strand_id
1 'polypeptide(L)'
;MKKLLLFTAASVFACNVMAQQEAQKAIYYSISFPNAAHHEAEIVMTVPQAPSGNFRVRMSRSSAGRYATHEFGKNIYNVKATDVDGKELSLTQIEGDIYEVGDHPAAVKLSYTLFGNWTDGTYASIDLSHAHLNMPATFMWVVGQDNRQLKFEFNDLDKYGWKVASQLKHEGANVYSAPNMQYMMDSPTELSNHNVSSWEVVNTDGKKEKINLTMHSDDSQAVIDNFGKMIQKLVLEEKAVFGELPTYDFGEYTFVSDVNPAVSGDGMEHRNSTCITVPAPRVEGFENNLMGVFAHEYFHSWNVKRIRPKSLEPFNFEHANMSSELWFAEGFTQYYGEMLLTRAGFNTIDDYTKTIAGLVNQILNTPGAAKYSAAQMSRYSVFADAGVSIDPNNNVNDFTSYYTYGGAIALALDLRLRSDFNMTLDDYMRAVWLSRGKVMKPYTIPDLQNDLGKVTNNPKFAADFFKRYITGTDKNNYEDLLAKAGLVLRKVQPGKGWAGPLAVTPGRGRAGQVRTADAEGLPILSSTTIGTPVYKAGLDAGDVILKVDGKDVKDQSGFNAIIADKKPGDKVVVNYKNRTGAHETTITLEENPNFEVVTFEKAGKQLSKEQETFRNNWLQSKVK
;
A
#
# COMPACT_ATOMS: atom_id res chain seq x y z
N MET A 1 52.38 -6.94 43.92
CA MET A 1 52.36 -5.86 42.92
C MET A 1 52.61 -6.28 41.45
N LYS A 2 53.07 -7.52 41.14
CA LYS A 2 53.30 -7.97 39.75
C LYS A 2 52.09 -8.59 39.02
N LYS A 3 50.97 -8.83 39.67
CA LYS A 3 49.74 -9.38 39.05
C LYS A 3 48.71 -8.32 38.60
N LEU A 4 48.90 -7.04 39.00
CA LEU A 4 47.97 -5.96 38.65
C LEU A 4 48.36 -5.24 37.33
N LEU A 5 49.60 -5.39 36.89
CA LEU A 5 50.11 -4.77 35.65
C LEU A 5 49.84 -5.58 34.37
N LEU A 6 49.49 -6.88 34.47
CA LEU A 6 49.17 -7.71 33.32
C LEU A 6 47.71 -7.56 32.85
N PHE A 7 46.81 -7.17 33.76
CA PHE A 7 45.39 -6.97 33.38
C PHE A 7 45.12 -5.63 32.68
N THR A 8 45.89 -4.60 32.96
CA THR A 8 45.77 -3.29 32.32
C THR A 8 46.37 -3.27 30.91
N ALA A 9 47.41 -4.04 30.62
CA ALA A 9 47.98 -4.14 29.29
C ALA A 9 47.11 -4.95 28.31
N ALA A 10 46.41 -6.00 28.78
CA ALA A 10 45.48 -6.78 27.94
C ALA A 10 44.21 -6.01 27.61
N SER A 11 43.71 -5.15 28.52
CA SER A 11 42.50 -4.32 28.26
C SER A 11 42.78 -3.18 27.29
N VAL A 12 43.95 -2.59 27.30
CA VAL A 12 44.35 -1.53 26.36
C VAL A 12 44.64 -2.10 24.95
N PHE A 13 45.15 -3.33 24.88
CA PHE A 13 45.35 -4.00 23.58
C PHE A 13 44.03 -4.46 22.95
N ALA A 14 43.06 -4.93 23.75
CA ALA A 14 41.72 -5.30 23.25
C ALA A 14 40.91 -4.08 22.81
N CYS A 15 41.03 -2.93 23.48
CA CYS A 15 40.39 -1.68 23.03
C CYS A 15 41.01 -1.09 21.76
N ASN A 16 42.31 -1.28 21.53
CA ASN A 16 42.96 -0.78 20.30
C ASN A 16 42.74 -1.69 19.08
N VAL A 17 42.43 -2.98 19.24
CA VAL A 17 42.11 -3.88 18.15
C VAL A 17 40.64 -3.68 17.65
N MET A 18 39.75 -3.16 18.50
CA MET A 18 38.36 -2.80 18.10
C MET A 18 38.26 -1.42 17.43
N ALA A 19 39.33 -0.60 17.45
CA ALA A 19 39.29 0.78 16.96
C ALA A 19 39.91 0.98 15.57
N GLN A 20 40.30 -0.07 14.85
CA GLN A 20 40.86 0.01 13.49
C GLN A 20 40.19 -0.95 12.51
N GLN A 21 38.88 -1.02 12.51
CA GLN A 21 38.18 -1.33 11.26
C GLN A 21 38.14 -0.01 10.48
N GLU A 22 39.04 0.17 9.51
CA GLU A 22 38.92 1.27 8.53
C GLU A 22 37.48 1.30 8.02
N ALA A 23 36.79 2.42 8.24
CA ALA A 23 35.41 2.56 7.78
C ALA A 23 35.40 2.30 6.26
N GLN A 24 34.67 1.30 5.83
CA GLN A 24 34.55 0.97 4.41
C GLN A 24 34.06 2.22 3.67
N LYS A 25 34.74 2.57 2.57
CA LYS A 25 34.30 3.71 1.73
C LYS A 25 32.92 3.44 1.16
N ALA A 26 32.06 4.45 1.12
CA ALA A 26 30.71 4.35 0.57
C ALA A 26 30.72 3.78 -0.85
N ILE A 27 29.70 2.99 -1.21
CA ILE A 27 29.41 2.66 -2.60
C ILE A 27 28.78 3.91 -3.23
N TYR A 28 29.18 4.28 -4.43
CA TYR A 28 28.78 5.48 -5.09
C TYR A 28 27.98 5.17 -6.36
N TYR A 29 26.81 5.79 -6.49
CA TYR A 29 25.96 5.70 -7.67
C TYR A 29 25.88 7.06 -8.35
N SER A 30 26.04 7.05 -9.67
CA SER A 30 25.80 8.20 -10.53
C SER A 30 24.71 7.83 -11.52
N ILE A 31 23.68 8.64 -11.65
CA ILE A 31 22.60 8.46 -12.61
C ILE A 31 22.48 9.70 -13.50
N SER A 32 22.28 9.49 -14.79
CA SER A 32 22.06 10.53 -15.79
C SER A 32 20.98 10.10 -16.80
N PHE A 33 20.41 11.08 -17.51
CA PHE A 33 19.21 10.89 -18.33
C PHE A 33 19.44 11.35 -19.78
N PRO A 34 20.47 10.82 -20.49
CA PRO A 34 20.80 11.27 -21.85
C PRO A 34 19.69 10.94 -22.86
N ASN A 35 18.89 9.91 -22.58
CA ASN A 35 17.84 9.39 -23.46
C ASN A 35 16.47 9.32 -22.77
N ALA A 36 16.13 10.32 -21.94
CA ALA A 36 14.85 10.39 -21.23
C ALA A 36 13.63 10.32 -22.15
N ALA A 37 13.73 10.82 -23.38
CA ALA A 37 12.66 10.73 -24.39
C ALA A 37 12.27 9.29 -24.77
N HIS A 38 13.14 8.33 -24.50
CA HIS A 38 12.94 6.90 -24.70
C HIS A 38 12.86 6.13 -23.38
N HIS A 39 12.61 6.84 -22.27
CA HIS A 39 12.45 6.26 -20.94
C HIS A 39 13.69 5.59 -20.37
N GLU A 40 14.89 6.07 -20.74
CA GLU A 40 16.15 5.47 -20.34
C GLU A 40 16.98 6.38 -19.44
N ALA A 41 17.65 5.76 -18.46
CA ALA A 41 18.71 6.36 -17.64
C ALA A 41 19.98 5.52 -17.71
N GLU A 42 21.13 6.19 -17.64
CA GLU A 42 22.44 5.56 -17.51
C GLU A 42 22.88 5.58 -16.04
N ILE A 43 23.22 4.43 -15.50
CA ILE A 43 23.60 4.26 -14.10
C ILE A 43 25.03 3.68 -14.04
N VAL A 44 25.85 4.30 -13.18
CA VAL A 44 27.20 3.81 -12.86
C VAL A 44 27.30 3.60 -11.35
N MET A 45 27.52 2.36 -10.92
CA MET A 45 27.80 2.01 -9.53
C MET A 45 29.32 1.83 -9.38
N THR A 46 29.95 2.61 -8.50
CA THR A 46 31.37 2.47 -8.16
C THR A 46 31.50 1.81 -6.78
N VAL A 47 32.21 0.70 -6.74
CA VAL A 47 32.53 -0.08 -5.53
C VAL A 47 34.01 0.10 -5.21
N PRO A 48 34.40 1.09 -4.36
CA PRO A 48 35.81 1.44 -4.16
C PRO A 48 36.62 0.40 -3.38
N GLN A 49 35.94 -0.48 -2.65
CA GLN A 49 36.50 -1.61 -1.92
C GLN A 49 35.62 -2.82 -2.20
N ALA A 50 35.78 -3.42 -3.38
CA ALA A 50 35.06 -4.62 -3.77
C ALA A 50 35.42 -5.81 -2.86
N PRO A 51 34.49 -6.75 -2.60
CA PRO A 51 34.80 -7.99 -1.87
C PRO A 51 35.93 -8.75 -2.50
N SER A 52 36.73 -9.47 -1.71
CA SER A 52 37.81 -10.33 -2.24
C SER A 52 37.25 -11.55 -2.98
N GLY A 53 37.87 -11.96 -4.08
CA GLY A 53 37.38 -13.04 -4.96
C GLY A 53 36.19 -12.58 -5.78
N ASN A 54 35.52 -13.51 -6.46
CA ASN A 54 34.30 -13.15 -7.21
C ASN A 54 33.22 -12.60 -6.28
N PHE A 55 32.52 -11.57 -6.72
CA PHE A 55 31.39 -11.02 -5.97
C PHE A 55 30.18 -10.81 -6.88
N ARG A 56 29.01 -10.72 -6.25
CA ARG A 56 27.73 -10.61 -6.95
C ARG A 56 27.09 -9.26 -6.75
N VAL A 57 26.44 -8.80 -7.79
CA VAL A 57 25.54 -7.66 -7.78
C VAL A 57 24.19 -8.10 -8.36
N ARG A 58 23.12 -7.48 -7.89
CA ARG A 58 21.78 -7.87 -8.36
C ARG A 58 20.77 -6.73 -8.33
N MET A 59 19.71 -6.88 -9.13
CA MET A 59 18.46 -6.12 -8.99
C MET A 59 17.51 -6.80 -8.01
N SER A 60 16.58 -6.03 -7.47
CA SER A 60 15.55 -6.56 -6.59
C SER A 60 14.50 -7.37 -7.36
N ARG A 61 13.86 -8.30 -6.63
CA ARG A 61 12.64 -9.01 -7.03
C ARG A 61 11.42 -8.57 -6.24
N SER A 62 11.59 -7.61 -5.30
CA SER A 62 10.51 -7.18 -4.41
C SER A 62 10.68 -5.72 -4.01
N SER A 63 9.60 -5.07 -3.61
CA SER A 63 9.58 -3.69 -3.12
C SER A 63 8.81 -3.64 -1.81
N ALA A 64 9.32 -2.91 -0.81
CA ALA A 64 8.59 -2.66 0.43
C ALA A 64 7.30 -1.90 0.10
N GLY A 65 6.19 -2.26 0.77
CA GLY A 65 4.85 -1.77 0.43
C GLY A 65 4.16 -2.56 -0.68
N ARG A 66 4.90 -3.45 -1.40
CA ARG A 66 4.33 -4.38 -2.40
C ARG A 66 4.65 -5.82 -2.03
N TYR A 67 3.64 -6.63 -1.89
CA TYR A 67 3.76 -7.99 -1.36
C TYR A 67 3.81 -9.04 -2.48
N ALA A 68 4.41 -8.70 -3.62
CA ALA A 68 4.49 -9.56 -4.81
C ALA A 68 5.91 -9.65 -5.37
N THR A 69 6.12 -10.54 -6.33
CA THR A 69 7.39 -10.65 -7.08
C THR A 69 7.32 -9.78 -8.33
N HIS A 70 8.29 -8.88 -8.50
CA HIS A 70 8.33 -7.92 -9.61
C HIS A 70 9.43 -8.19 -10.63
N GLU A 71 10.54 -8.83 -10.25
CA GLU A 71 11.67 -9.16 -11.11
C GLU A 71 12.21 -7.95 -11.89
N PHE A 72 12.65 -6.90 -11.18
CA PHE A 72 13.07 -5.63 -11.78
C PHE A 72 14.29 -5.77 -12.71
N GLY A 73 15.05 -6.85 -12.60
CA GLY A 73 16.16 -7.17 -13.52
C GLY A 73 15.77 -7.22 -15.00
N LYS A 74 14.48 -7.39 -15.32
CA LYS A 74 13.99 -7.36 -16.72
C LYS A 74 14.07 -5.98 -17.39
N ASN A 75 14.25 -4.92 -16.59
CA ASN A 75 14.23 -3.53 -17.07
C ASN A 75 15.64 -2.95 -17.25
N ILE A 76 16.70 -3.76 -17.08
CA ILE A 76 18.08 -3.31 -17.26
C ILE A 76 18.75 -4.06 -18.42
N TYR A 77 19.67 -3.37 -19.09
CA TYR A 77 20.46 -3.93 -20.17
C TYR A 77 21.81 -3.21 -20.32
N ASN A 78 22.66 -3.66 -21.25
CA ASN A 78 24.02 -3.13 -21.46
C ASN A 78 24.89 -3.19 -20.19
N VAL A 79 24.69 -4.21 -19.35
CA VAL A 79 25.42 -4.35 -18.08
C VAL A 79 26.89 -4.64 -18.37
N LYS A 80 27.80 -3.84 -17.80
CA LYS A 80 29.27 -3.97 -17.95
C LYS A 80 29.95 -3.79 -16.61
N ALA A 81 31.07 -4.47 -16.44
CA ALA A 81 32.00 -4.24 -15.34
C ALA A 81 33.35 -3.75 -15.89
N THR A 82 33.94 -2.74 -15.27
CA THR A 82 35.26 -2.21 -15.60
C THR A 82 36.06 -1.93 -14.33
N ASP A 83 37.37 -1.84 -14.47
CA ASP A 83 38.19 -1.19 -13.44
C ASP A 83 38.05 0.35 -13.49
N VAL A 84 38.76 1.05 -12.62
CA VAL A 84 38.70 2.52 -12.55
C VAL A 84 39.26 3.21 -13.81
N ASP A 85 40.11 2.54 -14.53
CA ASP A 85 40.77 3.04 -15.76
C ASP A 85 39.98 2.70 -17.04
N GLY A 86 38.82 2.00 -16.88
CA GLY A 86 37.92 1.66 -17.97
C GLY A 86 38.22 0.33 -18.68
N LYS A 87 39.15 -0.47 -18.16
CA LYS A 87 39.44 -1.82 -18.70
C LYS A 87 38.29 -2.75 -18.32
N GLU A 88 37.74 -3.46 -19.30
CA GLU A 88 36.64 -4.43 -19.06
C GLU A 88 37.10 -5.59 -18.17
N LEU A 89 36.19 -5.97 -17.26
CA LEU A 89 36.34 -7.09 -16.34
C LEU A 89 35.41 -8.23 -16.74
N SER A 90 35.71 -9.44 -16.30
CA SER A 90 34.83 -10.59 -16.48
C SER A 90 33.51 -10.37 -15.73
N LEU A 91 32.39 -10.43 -16.46
CA LEU A 91 31.05 -10.30 -15.93
C LEU A 91 30.18 -11.44 -16.47
N THR A 92 29.61 -12.24 -15.60
CA THR A 92 28.74 -13.35 -15.96
C THR A 92 27.34 -13.13 -15.37
N GLN A 93 26.31 -13.11 -16.19
CA GLN A 93 24.93 -13.15 -15.73
C GLN A 93 24.60 -14.60 -15.32
N ILE A 94 24.39 -14.83 -14.02
CA ILE A 94 24.14 -16.18 -13.47
C ILE A 94 22.67 -16.47 -13.25
N GLU A 95 21.85 -15.44 -13.07
CA GLU A 95 20.38 -15.47 -13.09
C GLU A 95 19.84 -14.20 -13.76
N GLY A 96 18.55 -14.11 -14.00
CA GLY A 96 17.94 -12.97 -14.71
C GLY A 96 18.21 -11.59 -14.10
N ASP A 97 18.50 -11.54 -12.81
CA ASP A 97 18.74 -10.31 -12.03
C ASP A 97 20.10 -10.31 -11.32
N ILE A 98 20.94 -11.35 -11.46
CA ILE A 98 22.20 -11.53 -10.72
C ILE A 98 23.37 -11.62 -11.67
N TYR A 99 24.39 -10.80 -11.42
CA TYR A 99 25.65 -10.76 -12.16
C TYR A 99 26.82 -11.04 -11.22
N GLU A 100 27.78 -11.84 -11.67
CA GLU A 100 29.00 -12.15 -10.95
C GLU A 100 30.20 -11.49 -11.65
N VAL A 101 30.96 -10.70 -10.88
CA VAL A 101 32.21 -10.06 -11.33
C VAL A 101 33.37 -10.95 -10.89
N GLY A 102 34.20 -11.39 -11.87
CA GLY A 102 35.40 -12.19 -11.64
C GLY A 102 36.67 -11.40 -11.88
N ASP A 103 37.80 -11.88 -11.36
CA ASP A 103 39.15 -11.34 -11.57
C ASP A 103 39.23 -9.80 -11.61
N HIS A 104 39.02 -9.15 -10.48
CA HIS A 104 38.90 -7.70 -10.40
C HIS A 104 39.90 -7.06 -9.43
N PRO A 105 40.28 -5.78 -9.62
CA PRO A 105 41.02 -4.99 -8.65
C PRO A 105 40.16 -4.60 -7.46
N ALA A 106 40.75 -3.94 -6.46
CA ALA A 106 40.04 -3.48 -5.26
C ALA A 106 38.90 -2.50 -5.57
N ALA A 107 38.95 -1.76 -6.66
CA ALA A 107 37.89 -0.85 -7.07
C ALA A 107 37.30 -1.27 -8.42
N VAL A 108 35.96 -1.36 -8.46
CA VAL A 108 35.20 -1.81 -9.64
C VAL A 108 34.10 -0.80 -9.95
N LYS A 109 33.84 -0.58 -11.24
CA LYS A 109 32.66 0.14 -11.73
C LYS A 109 31.76 -0.83 -12.47
N LEU A 110 30.46 -0.75 -12.19
CA LEU A 110 29.41 -1.40 -12.99
C LEU A 110 28.55 -0.31 -13.62
N SER A 111 28.28 -0.47 -14.91
CA SER A 111 27.38 0.43 -15.64
C SER A 111 26.26 -0.36 -16.29
N TYR A 112 25.09 0.24 -16.39
CA TYR A 112 23.93 -0.33 -17.08
C TYR A 112 22.95 0.75 -17.49
N THR A 113 22.15 0.45 -18.50
CA THR A 113 20.99 1.25 -18.92
C THR A 113 19.74 0.73 -18.21
N LEU A 114 18.98 1.62 -17.59
CA LEU A 114 17.66 1.36 -17.01
C LEU A 114 16.58 1.84 -17.98
N PHE A 115 15.60 1.00 -18.28
CA PHE A 115 14.36 1.38 -18.95
C PHE A 115 13.24 1.53 -17.91
N GLY A 116 12.66 2.72 -17.77
CA GLY A 116 11.58 3.05 -16.83
C GLY A 116 10.41 3.71 -17.54
N ASN A 117 9.37 2.94 -17.87
CA ASN A 117 8.16 3.45 -18.51
C ASN A 117 6.90 2.86 -17.87
N TRP A 118 6.82 2.94 -16.55
CA TRP A 118 5.65 2.53 -15.80
C TRP A 118 5.42 3.48 -14.62
N THR A 119 4.41 4.30 -14.72
CA THR A 119 4.16 5.44 -13.85
C THR A 119 3.27 5.03 -12.67
N ASP A 120 3.83 4.31 -11.70
CA ASP A 120 3.26 4.06 -10.39
C ASP A 120 4.37 4.10 -9.32
N GLY A 121 4.03 3.97 -8.05
CA GLY A 121 5.02 3.98 -6.96
C GLY A 121 5.94 2.76 -6.92
N THR A 122 5.64 1.69 -7.65
CA THR A 122 6.35 0.40 -7.60
C THR A 122 7.53 0.32 -8.58
N TYR A 123 7.46 1.05 -9.70
CA TYR A 123 8.44 0.96 -10.79
C TYR A 123 9.22 2.27 -10.96
N ALA A 124 10.02 2.34 -12.01
CA ALA A 124 10.62 3.58 -12.47
C ALA A 124 9.82 4.14 -13.65
N SER A 125 9.65 5.46 -13.66
CA SER A 125 9.09 6.22 -14.77
C SER A 125 10.03 7.34 -15.15
N ILE A 126 10.46 7.39 -16.40
CA ILE A 126 11.43 8.36 -16.91
C ILE A 126 10.88 8.93 -18.20
N ASP A 127 10.76 10.26 -18.29
CA ASP A 127 10.46 10.98 -19.51
C ASP A 127 11.10 12.39 -19.50
N LEU A 128 10.68 13.26 -20.39
CA LEU A 128 11.22 14.62 -20.46
C LEU A 128 10.69 15.56 -19.35
N SER A 129 9.61 15.17 -18.67
CA SER A 129 8.98 15.96 -17.61
C SER A 129 9.48 15.59 -16.23
N HIS A 130 9.82 14.30 -16.02
CA HIS A 130 10.23 13.80 -14.71
C HIS A 130 11.03 12.49 -14.78
N ALA A 131 11.64 12.13 -13.63
CA ALA A 131 12.10 10.77 -13.37
C ALA A 131 11.67 10.34 -11.96
N HIS A 132 10.67 9.46 -11.90
CA HIS A 132 10.31 8.77 -10.66
C HIS A 132 11.15 7.51 -10.52
N LEU A 133 11.88 7.38 -9.41
CA LEU A 133 12.82 6.29 -9.14
C LEU A 133 12.39 5.55 -7.87
N ASN A 134 11.67 4.42 -8.02
CA ASN A 134 11.58 3.45 -6.94
C ASN A 134 12.92 2.71 -6.85
N MET A 135 13.62 2.83 -5.73
CA MET A 135 15.00 2.36 -5.59
C MET A 135 15.19 0.87 -5.88
N PRO A 136 14.31 -0.05 -5.42
CA PRO A 136 14.36 -1.47 -5.78
C PRO A 136 14.28 -1.74 -7.28
N ALA A 137 13.56 -0.89 -8.02
CA ALA A 137 13.40 -0.98 -9.46
C ALA A 137 14.53 -0.28 -10.25
N THR A 138 15.38 0.49 -9.54
CA THR A 138 16.37 1.39 -10.17
C THR A 138 17.80 0.92 -9.96
N PHE A 139 18.19 0.56 -8.73
CA PHE A 139 19.59 0.36 -8.37
C PHE A 139 19.91 -1.09 -8.01
N MET A 140 20.98 -1.61 -8.62
CA MET A 140 21.64 -2.83 -8.16
C MET A 140 22.29 -2.62 -6.80
N TRP A 141 22.48 -3.69 -6.02
CA TRP A 141 23.33 -3.66 -4.83
C TRP A 141 24.37 -4.77 -4.85
N VAL A 142 25.41 -4.61 -4.04
CA VAL A 142 26.45 -5.63 -3.84
C VAL A 142 26.00 -6.60 -2.76
N VAL A 143 25.82 -7.86 -3.13
CA VAL A 143 25.38 -8.93 -2.22
C VAL A 143 26.37 -9.06 -1.05
N GLY A 144 25.85 -9.06 0.17
CA GLY A 144 26.64 -9.15 1.41
C GLY A 144 27.30 -7.84 1.86
N GLN A 145 27.00 -6.71 1.20
CA GLN A 145 27.47 -5.37 1.60
C GLN A 145 26.33 -4.48 2.13
N ASP A 146 25.28 -5.08 2.69
CA ASP A 146 24.02 -4.43 3.02
C ASP A 146 24.14 -3.29 4.05
N ASN A 147 25.12 -3.35 4.94
CA ASN A 147 25.37 -2.35 5.99
C ASN A 147 26.30 -1.21 5.55
N ARG A 148 26.74 -1.21 4.31
CA ARG A 148 27.66 -0.21 3.77
C ARG A 148 26.91 1.07 3.44
N GLN A 149 27.53 2.24 3.73
CA GLN A 149 26.98 3.53 3.32
C GLN A 149 26.93 3.65 1.79
N LEU A 150 25.89 4.29 1.29
CA LEU A 150 25.64 4.52 -0.14
C LEU A 150 25.53 6.02 -0.42
N LYS A 151 26.04 6.46 -1.57
CA LYS A 151 25.90 7.84 -2.05
C LYS A 151 25.37 7.85 -3.48
N PHE A 152 24.55 8.85 -3.76
CA PHE A 152 23.85 9.02 -5.05
C PHE A 152 24.11 10.41 -5.59
N GLU A 153 24.53 10.49 -6.85
CA GLU A 153 24.64 11.73 -7.59
C GLU A 153 23.61 11.72 -8.72
N PHE A 154 22.69 12.67 -8.68
CA PHE A 154 21.66 12.86 -9.71
C PHE A 154 22.14 13.93 -10.70
N ASN A 155 22.42 13.52 -11.94
CA ASN A 155 22.95 14.41 -12.98
C ASN A 155 21.82 14.93 -13.90
N ASP A 156 22.18 15.81 -14.81
CA ASP A 156 21.29 16.41 -15.82
C ASP A 156 20.13 17.26 -15.25
N LEU A 157 20.09 17.55 -13.94
CA LEU A 157 18.98 18.26 -13.29
C LEU A 157 18.75 19.63 -13.92
N ASP A 158 19.80 20.43 -14.11
CA ASP A 158 19.71 21.77 -14.72
C ASP A 158 19.21 21.73 -16.16
N LYS A 159 19.57 20.67 -16.91
CA LYS A 159 19.16 20.48 -18.31
C LYS A 159 17.63 20.37 -18.43
N TYR A 160 16.98 19.75 -17.46
CA TYR A 160 15.54 19.53 -17.46
C TYR A 160 14.79 20.48 -16.52
N GLY A 161 15.50 21.27 -15.72
CA GLY A 161 14.90 22.12 -14.68
C GLY A 161 14.33 21.32 -13.51
N TRP A 162 14.88 20.14 -13.26
CA TRP A 162 14.41 19.23 -12.20
C TRP A 162 15.01 19.57 -10.84
N LYS A 163 14.21 19.31 -9.82
CA LYS A 163 14.57 19.33 -8.39
C LYS A 163 14.42 17.92 -7.85
N VAL A 164 15.11 17.62 -6.75
CA VAL A 164 15.08 16.30 -6.10
C VAL A 164 14.11 16.33 -4.92
N ALA A 165 13.16 15.40 -4.87
CA ALA A 165 12.35 15.11 -3.70
C ALA A 165 12.61 13.66 -3.25
N SER A 166 13.11 13.47 -2.03
CA SER A 166 13.47 12.16 -1.46
C SER A 166 13.61 12.25 0.04
N GLN A 167 13.54 11.10 0.73
CA GLN A 167 13.94 10.99 2.14
C GLN A 167 15.45 10.75 2.35
N LEU A 168 16.23 10.60 1.28
CA LEU A 168 17.69 10.48 1.36
C LEU A 168 18.30 11.71 2.02
N LYS A 169 19.39 11.54 2.77
CA LYS A 169 20.10 12.65 3.36
C LYS A 169 20.79 13.48 2.28
N HIS A 170 20.47 14.76 2.19
CA HIS A 170 21.13 15.69 1.28
C HIS A 170 22.55 16.01 1.79
N GLU A 171 23.58 15.80 0.97
CA GLU A 171 24.99 16.01 1.30
C GLU A 171 25.58 17.27 0.63
N GLY A 172 24.81 17.94 -0.20
CA GLY A 172 25.18 19.15 -0.95
C GLY A 172 25.11 18.96 -2.47
N ALA A 173 24.88 20.06 -3.20
CA ALA A 173 24.62 20.05 -4.64
C ALA A 173 23.55 18.99 -5.00
N ASN A 174 23.86 18.09 -5.92
CA ASN A 174 23.00 16.98 -6.36
C ASN A 174 23.39 15.62 -5.73
N VAL A 175 24.12 15.62 -4.60
CA VAL A 175 24.59 14.41 -3.90
C VAL A 175 23.73 14.14 -2.66
N TYR A 176 23.32 12.89 -2.55
CA TYR A 176 22.48 12.36 -1.45
C TYR A 176 23.11 11.09 -0.88
N SER A 177 22.69 10.66 0.32
CA SER A 177 23.21 9.44 0.93
C SER A 177 22.17 8.65 1.69
N ALA A 178 22.41 7.33 1.78
CA ALA A 178 21.71 6.39 2.64
C ALA A 178 22.70 5.67 3.57
N PRO A 179 22.34 5.38 4.83
CA PRO A 179 23.24 4.72 5.76
C PRO A 179 23.53 3.24 5.39
N ASN A 180 22.61 2.60 4.70
CA ASN A 180 22.69 1.19 4.33
C ASN A 180 21.70 0.86 3.18
N MET A 181 21.75 -0.39 2.69
CA MET A 181 20.91 -0.89 1.60
C MET A 181 19.41 -0.85 1.94
N GLN A 182 19.01 -1.25 3.15
CA GLN A 182 17.59 -1.23 3.56
C GLN A 182 16.99 0.18 3.49
N TYR A 183 17.75 1.20 3.95
CA TYR A 183 17.33 2.59 3.87
C TYR A 183 17.26 3.10 2.43
N MET A 184 18.27 2.75 1.60
CA MET A 184 18.25 3.07 0.17
C MET A 184 16.99 2.53 -0.50
N MET A 185 16.72 1.22 -0.34
CA MET A 185 15.59 0.55 -0.98
C MET A 185 14.23 1.12 -0.55
N ASP A 186 14.17 1.79 0.61
CA ASP A 186 12.99 2.44 1.16
C ASP A 186 12.94 3.96 0.85
N SER A 187 13.72 4.46 -0.10
CA SER A 187 13.89 5.90 -0.36
C SER A 187 13.51 6.30 -1.80
N PRO A 188 12.20 6.27 -2.17
CA PRO A 188 11.80 6.70 -3.50
C PRO A 188 12.27 8.14 -3.75
N THR A 189 12.62 8.41 -4.99
CA THR A 189 13.15 9.72 -5.38
C THR A 189 12.43 10.20 -6.63
N GLU A 190 11.93 11.41 -6.56
CA GLU A 190 11.32 12.13 -7.67
C GLU A 190 12.26 13.25 -8.13
N LEU A 191 12.51 13.29 -9.43
CA LEU A 191 13.24 14.34 -10.12
C LEU A 191 12.28 15.00 -11.10
N SER A 192 11.81 16.19 -10.77
CA SER A 192 10.84 16.92 -11.60
C SER A 192 10.83 18.40 -11.29
N ASN A 193 10.09 19.17 -12.06
CA ASN A 193 9.81 20.57 -11.75
C ASN A 193 8.62 20.72 -10.79
N HIS A 194 8.60 19.92 -9.72
CA HIS A 194 7.51 19.90 -8.76
C HIS A 194 7.39 21.18 -7.95
N ASN A 195 6.17 21.50 -7.52
CA ASN A 195 5.89 22.51 -6.51
C ASN A 195 6.10 21.94 -5.10
N VAL A 196 6.43 22.82 -4.14
CA VAL A 196 6.66 22.40 -2.74
C VAL A 196 5.85 23.28 -1.80
N SER A 197 5.08 22.66 -0.91
CA SER A 197 4.47 23.31 0.25
C SER A 197 5.05 22.67 1.52
N SER A 198 5.56 23.49 2.45
CA SER A 198 6.23 22.98 3.65
C SER A 198 5.71 23.66 4.90
N TRP A 199 5.65 22.90 6.01
CA TRP A 199 5.28 23.41 7.32
C TRP A 199 5.99 22.65 8.43
N GLU A 200 5.99 23.20 9.64
CA GLU A 200 6.53 22.55 10.83
C GLU A 200 5.43 22.12 11.77
N VAL A 201 5.60 20.96 12.39
CA VAL A 201 4.73 20.46 13.47
C VAL A 201 5.57 20.29 14.72
N VAL A 202 5.17 20.97 15.80
CA VAL A 202 5.83 20.81 17.10
C VAL A 202 5.39 19.46 17.72
N ASN A 203 6.37 18.64 18.07
CA ASN A 203 6.13 17.37 18.74
C ASN A 203 6.03 17.54 20.27
N THR A 204 5.61 16.49 20.97
CA THR A 204 5.42 16.55 22.44
C THR A 204 6.69 16.79 23.23
N ASP A 205 7.86 16.45 22.68
CA ASP A 205 9.19 16.71 23.24
C ASP A 205 9.71 18.15 22.93
N GLY A 206 8.89 18.96 22.25
CA GLY A 206 9.23 20.33 21.85
C GLY A 206 10.04 20.43 20.54
N LYS A 207 10.44 19.32 19.95
CA LYS A 207 11.12 19.34 18.65
C LYS A 207 10.14 19.68 17.54
N LYS A 208 10.66 20.31 16.52
CA LYS A 208 9.94 20.63 15.30
C LYS A 208 10.31 19.59 14.24
N GLU A 209 9.30 18.93 13.70
CA GLU A 209 9.41 18.06 12.55
C GLU A 209 8.89 18.82 11.32
N LYS A 210 9.69 18.89 10.27
CA LYS A 210 9.31 19.54 9.02
C LYS A 210 8.56 18.54 8.14
N ILE A 211 7.47 18.98 7.53
CA ILE A 211 6.72 18.17 6.56
C ILE A 211 6.71 18.91 5.23
N ASN A 212 7.07 18.20 4.18
CA ASN A 212 7.10 18.68 2.81
C ASN A 212 6.03 17.95 1.99
N LEU A 213 5.19 18.68 1.31
CA LEU A 213 4.38 18.20 0.20
C LEU A 213 5.08 18.62 -1.09
N THR A 214 5.64 17.65 -1.82
CA THR A 214 6.13 17.86 -3.17
C THR A 214 5.09 17.34 -4.15
N MET A 215 4.74 18.13 -5.15
CA MET A 215 3.68 17.84 -6.08
C MET A 215 4.12 18.11 -7.52
N HIS A 216 4.27 17.03 -8.29
CA HIS A 216 4.41 17.11 -9.74
C HIS A 216 3.01 17.13 -10.35
N SER A 217 2.59 18.28 -10.86
CA SER A 217 1.30 18.51 -11.53
C SER A 217 1.34 19.83 -12.30
N ASP A 218 0.34 20.08 -13.13
CA ASP A 218 0.18 21.34 -13.88
C ASP A 218 -0.42 22.48 -13.03
N ASP A 219 -0.59 22.28 -11.72
CA ASP A 219 -1.20 23.26 -10.83
C ASP A 219 -0.23 24.37 -10.43
N SER A 220 -0.79 25.55 -10.11
CA SER A 220 -0.03 26.66 -9.56
C SER A 220 0.43 26.41 -8.14
N GLN A 221 1.50 27.09 -7.70
CA GLN A 221 1.98 27.01 -6.30
C GLN A 221 0.87 27.33 -5.30
N ALA A 222 -0.04 28.27 -5.60
CA ALA A 222 -1.13 28.65 -4.71
C ALA A 222 -2.13 27.52 -4.48
N VAL A 223 -2.42 26.70 -5.49
CA VAL A 223 -3.26 25.48 -5.38
C VAL A 223 -2.57 24.48 -4.47
N ILE A 224 -1.28 24.23 -4.69
CA ILE A 224 -0.51 23.28 -3.88
C ILE A 224 -0.37 23.74 -2.43
N ASP A 225 -0.20 25.02 -2.17
CA ASP A 225 -0.19 25.57 -0.80
C ASP A 225 -1.54 25.41 -0.10
N ASN A 226 -2.65 25.55 -0.82
CA ASN A 226 -3.98 25.32 -0.26
C ASN A 226 -4.21 23.82 0.03
N PHE A 227 -3.81 22.95 -0.87
CA PHE A 227 -3.86 21.49 -0.63
C PHE A 227 -2.94 21.11 0.54
N GLY A 228 -1.75 21.71 0.66
CA GLY A 228 -0.85 21.55 1.81
C GLY A 228 -1.51 21.87 3.15
N LYS A 229 -2.38 22.89 3.22
CA LYS A 229 -3.15 23.19 4.45
C LYS A 229 -4.18 22.09 4.79
N MET A 230 -4.76 21.45 3.79
CA MET A 230 -5.67 20.30 4.01
C MET A 230 -4.88 19.12 4.57
N ILE A 231 -3.72 18.79 3.97
CA ILE A 231 -2.82 17.74 4.45
C ILE A 231 -2.33 18.05 5.88
N GLN A 232 -1.99 19.29 6.18
CA GLN A 232 -1.59 19.68 7.54
C GLN A 232 -2.68 19.38 8.58
N LYS A 233 -3.94 19.64 8.26
CA LYS A 233 -5.08 19.31 9.12
C LYS A 233 -5.20 17.81 9.36
N LEU A 234 -5.02 17.00 8.31
CA LEU A 234 -5.00 15.55 8.39
C LEU A 234 -3.85 15.04 9.27
N VAL A 235 -2.63 15.52 9.04
CA VAL A 235 -1.44 15.19 9.85
C VAL A 235 -1.68 15.41 11.35
N LEU A 236 -2.39 16.48 11.72
CA LEU A 236 -2.71 16.76 13.11
C LEU A 236 -3.72 15.77 13.70
N GLU A 237 -4.72 15.33 12.93
CA GLU A 237 -5.66 14.28 13.37
C GLU A 237 -4.96 12.94 13.58
N GLU A 238 -4.04 12.56 12.69
CA GLU A 238 -3.27 11.33 12.83
C GLU A 238 -2.31 11.38 14.02
N LYS A 239 -1.63 12.53 14.21
CA LYS A 239 -0.83 12.78 15.42
C LYS A 239 -1.67 12.61 16.68
N ALA A 240 -2.93 13.05 16.69
CA ALA A 240 -3.80 12.94 17.86
C ALA A 240 -4.12 11.46 18.22
N VAL A 241 -4.15 10.54 17.26
CA VAL A 241 -4.31 9.09 17.52
C VAL A 241 -3.16 8.58 18.39
N PHE A 242 -1.92 8.87 18.01
CA PHE A 242 -0.71 8.34 18.67
C PHE A 242 -0.20 9.23 19.82
N GLY A 243 -0.63 10.49 19.85
CA GLY A 243 -0.21 11.50 20.83
C GLY A 243 1.07 12.24 20.47
N GLU A 244 1.83 11.77 19.51
CA GLU A 244 3.06 12.38 19.02
C GLU A 244 3.34 11.99 17.57
N LEU A 245 4.14 12.79 16.85
CA LEU A 245 4.72 12.36 15.57
C LEU A 245 5.86 11.36 15.79
N PRO A 246 6.15 10.47 14.83
CA PRO A 246 7.42 9.77 14.81
C PRO A 246 8.58 10.76 14.70
N THR A 247 9.75 10.40 15.22
CA THR A 247 10.98 11.12 14.89
C THR A 247 11.40 10.75 13.47
N TYR A 248 11.57 11.75 12.61
CA TYR A 248 12.09 11.57 11.26
C TYR A 248 13.62 11.65 11.29
N ASP A 249 14.29 10.73 10.56
CA ASP A 249 15.74 10.49 10.72
C ASP A 249 16.59 11.75 10.42
N PHE A 250 16.11 12.64 9.54
CA PHE A 250 16.78 13.92 9.24
C PHE A 250 15.91 15.13 9.59
N GLY A 251 14.91 14.96 10.46
CA GLY A 251 14.03 16.01 10.93
C GLY A 251 12.94 16.40 9.94
N GLU A 252 12.74 15.63 8.88
CA GLU A 252 11.72 15.92 7.87
C GLU A 252 11.05 14.67 7.30
N TYR A 253 9.80 14.85 6.87
CA TYR A 253 8.98 13.88 6.11
C TYR A 253 8.56 14.50 4.79
N THR A 254 8.57 13.72 3.71
CA THR A 254 8.23 14.20 2.36
C THR A 254 7.14 13.35 1.72
N PHE A 255 6.01 13.96 1.40
CA PHE A 255 5.07 13.41 0.43
C PHE A 255 5.66 13.63 -0.96
N VAL A 256 6.02 12.54 -1.64
CA VAL A 256 6.47 12.54 -3.03
C VAL A 256 5.26 12.22 -3.89
N SER A 257 4.71 13.24 -4.59
CA SER A 257 3.40 13.12 -5.22
C SER A 257 3.43 13.49 -6.69
N ASP A 258 2.76 12.68 -7.51
CA ASP A 258 2.54 12.91 -8.95
C ASP A 258 1.04 12.80 -9.28
N VAL A 259 0.46 13.90 -9.75
CA VAL A 259 -0.97 14.00 -10.09
C VAL A 259 -1.10 14.45 -11.55
N ASN A 260 -1.32 13.50 -12.41
CA ASN A 260 -1.57 13.74 -13.84
C ASN A 260 -2.35 12.57 -14.48
N PRO A 261 -2.99 12.75 -15.65
CA PRO A 261 -3.81 11.70 -16.29
C PRO A 261 -3.03 10.47 -16.77
N ALA A 262 -1.70 10.56 -16.91
CA ALA A 262 -0.87 9.51 -17.48
C ALA A 262 -0.37 8.50 -16.44
N VAL A 263 -0.49 8.80 -15.14
CA VAL A 263 -0.04 7.90 -14.09
C VAL A 263 -1.06 6.80 -13.78
N SER A 264 -0.60 5.68 -13.24
CA SER A 264 -1.44 4.71 -12.57
C SER A 264 -1.69 5.12 -11.12
N GLY A 265 -2.91 4.91 -10.59
CA GLY A 265 -3.20 5.20 -9.19
C GLY A 265 -2.43 4.27 -8.27
N ASP A 266 -1.62 4.84 -7.37
CA ASP A 266 -0.83 4.10 -6.38
C ASP A 266 -0.54 4.94 -5.14
N GLY A 267 -0.36 4.25 -4.00
CA GLY A 267 0.22 4.76 -2.77
C GLY A 267 1.24 3.77 -2.26
N MET A 268 2.35 4.26 -1.74
CA MET A 268 3.39 3.42 -1.15
C MET A 268 4.08 4.15 -0.02
N GLU A 269 4.04 3.53 1.13
CA GLU A 269 4.58 4.06 2.36
C GLU A 269 6.09 3.84 2.48
N HIS A 270 6.80 4.83 3.00
CA HIS A 270 8.22 4.78 3.29
C HIS A 270 8.52 5.38 4.67
N ARG A 271 9.74 5.15 5.18
CA ARG A 271 10.10 5.48 6.57
C ARG A 271 9.92 6.97 6.91
N ASN A 272 10.37 7.87 6.04
CA ASN A 272 10.26 9.31 6.19
C ASN A 272 9.69 9.99 4.94
N SER A 273 9.05 9.23 4.08
CA SER A 273 8.35 9.72 2.89
C SER A 273 7.20 8.80 2.52
N THR A 274 6.46 9.19 1.52
CA THR A 274 5.54 8.32 0.79
C THR A 274 5.57 8.69 -0.68
N CYS A 275 5.35 7.71 -1.56
CA CYS A 275 5.10 7.94 -2.97
C CYS A 275 3.60 7.86 -3.23
N ILE A 276 3.03 8.87 -3.88
CA ILE A 276 1.60 8.92 -4.22
C ILE A 276 1.46 9.32 -5.69
N THR A 277 0.84 8.45 -6.48
CA THR A 277 0.49 8.75 -7.88
C THR A 277 -1.02 8.67 -8.07
N VAL A 278 -1.62 9.69 -8.67
CA VAL A 278 -3.09 9.72 -8.87
C VAL A 278 -3.43 10.13 -10.29
N PRO A 279 -4.20 9.30 -11.04
CA PRO A 279 -4.62 9.61 -12.42
C PRO A 279 -5.76 10.64 -12.43
N ALA A 280 -5.43 11.88 -12.10
CA ALA A 280 -6.35 13.01 -12.15
C ALA A 280 -5.77 14.11 -13.05
N PRO A 281 -6.62 14.94 -13.69
CA PRO A 281 -6.13 15.99 -14.59
C PRO A 281 -5.32 17.07 -13.85
N ARG A 282 -5.56 17.27 -12.57
CA ARG A 282 -4.90 18.24 -11.68
C ARG A 282 -5.39 18.07 -10.24
N VAL A 283 -4.78 18.81 -9.32
CA VAL A 283 -5.21 18.86 -7.90
C VAL A 283 -6.46 19.72 -7.74
N GLU A 284 -6.51 20.89 -8.42
CA GLU A 284 -7.61 21.85 -8.32
C GLU A 284 -8.96 21.22 -8.70
N GLY A 285 -9.91 21.21 -7.76
CA GLY A 285 -11.24 20.60 -7.93
C GLY A 285 -11.30 19.10 -7.70
N PHE A 286 -10.18 18.43 -7.43
CA PHE A 286 -10.09 17.00 -7.09
C PHE A 286 -9.56 16.75 -5.68
N GLU A 287 -9.34 17.78 -4.88
CA GLU A 287 -8.66 17.72 -3.58
C GLU A 287 -9.26 16.64 -2.67
N ASN A 288 -10.59 16.60 -2.54
CA ASN A 288 -11.27 15.61 -1.69
C ASN A 288 -11.07 14.17 -2.18
N ASN A 289 -10.95 13.96 -3.49
CA ASN A 289 -10.70 12.65 -4.07
C ASN A 289 -9.28 12.16 -3.79
N LEU A 290 -8.33 13.09 -3.67
CA LEU A 290 -6.93 12.79 -3.36
C LEU A 290 -6.72 12.49 -1.89
N MET A 291 -7.48 13.12 -0.97
CA MET A 291 -7.26 13.06 0.47
C MET A 291 -7.21 11.62 1.03
N GLY A 292 -7.97 10.68 0.43
CA GLY A 292 -8.02 9.30 0.91
C GLY A 292 -6.67 8.59 0.88
N VAL A 293 -5.94 8.69 -0.24
CA VAL A 293 -4.61 8.08 -0.36
C VAL A 293 -3.60 8.78 0.55
N PHE A 294 -3.65 10.11 0.67
CA PHE A 294 -2.76 10.84 1.59
C PHE A 294 -2.99 10.44 3.05
N ALA A 295 -4.25 10.23 3.45
CA ALA A 295 -4.61 9.78 4.80
C ALA A 295 -4.12 8.35 5.07
N HIS A 296 -4.24 7.45 4.11
CA HIS A 296 -3.75 6.08 4.24
C HIS A 296 -2.22 6.05 4.36
N GLU A 297 -1.55 6.70 3.42
CA GLU A 297 -0.09 6.64 3.32
C GLU A 297 0.63 7.33 4.49
N TYR A 298 0.11 8.46 4.98
CA TYR A 298 0.76 9.12 6.11
C TYR A 298 0.58 8.36 7.43
N PHE A 299 -0.55 7.68 7.63
CA PHE A 299 -0.78 6.83 8.80
C PHE A 299 0.28 5.73 8.91
N HIS A 300 0.80 5.27 7.80
CA HIS A 300 1.91 4.31 7.76
C HIS A 300 3.21 4.83 8.37
N SER A 301 3.38 6.13 8.58
CA SER A 301 4.52 6.64 9.34
C SER A 301 4.66 5.99 10.72
N TRP A 302 3.53 5.59 11.31
CA TRP A 302 3.47 4.77 12.53
C TRP A 302 3.24 3.30 12.18
N ASN A 303 2.12 2.98 11.54
CA ASN A 303 1.65 1.62 11.21
C ASN A 303 1.79 1.40 9.69
N VAL A 304 2.91 0.99 9.24
CA VAL A 304 3.74 -0.17 9.29
C VAL A 304 5.25 0.19 9.38
N LYS A 305 5.63 1.44 9.20
CA LYS A 305 7.06 1.78 9.10
C LYS A 305 7.79 1.74 10.43
N ARG A 306 7.08 1.82 11.56
CA ARG A 306 7.64 1.74 12.91
C ARG A 306 6.92 0.71 13.79
N ILE A 307 5.59 0.62 13.77
CA ILE A 307 4.82 -0.53 14.27
C ILE A 307 4.91 -1.61 13.19
N ARG A 308 5.95 -2.44 13.23
CA ARG A 308 6.37 -3.26 12.09
C ARG A 308 6.15 -4.76 12.34
N PRO A 309 5.52 -5.51 11.41
CA PRO A 309 5.47 -6.96 11.48
C PRO A 309 6.87 -7.58 11.50
N LYS A 310 7.09 -8.55 12.37
CA LYS A 310 8.37 -9.28 12.43
C LYS A 310 8.68 -10.01 11.12
N SER A 311 7.65 -10.42 10.38
CA SER A 311 7.78 -11.07 9.07
C SER A 311 8.30 -10.15 7.97
N LEU A 312 8.27 -8.81 8.18
CA LEU A 312 8.75 -7.79 7.24
C LEU A 312 10.02 -7.08 7.73
N GLU A 313 10.70 -7.61 8.76
CA GLU A 313 11.88 -6.97 9.35
C GLU A 313 13.03 -7.98 9.57
N PRO A 314 14.19 -7.84 8.89
CA PRO A 314 14.40 -6.93 7.75
C PRO A 314 13.57 -7.35 6.53
N PHE A 315 13.26 -6.39 5.65
CA PHE A 315 12.57 -6.70 4.40
C PHE A 315 13.52 -7.45 3.45
N ASN A 316 13.01 -8.49 2.78
CA ASN A 316 13.80 -9.27 1.84
C ASN A 316 13.57 -8.77 0.41
N PHE A 317 14.60 -8.24 -0.23
CA PHE A 317 14.55 -7.74 -1.60
C PHE A 317 14.86 -8.81 -2.67
N GLU A 318 15.17 -10.04 -2.24
CA GLU A 318 15.48 -11.15 -3.16
C GLU A 318 14.24 -11.95 -3.56
N HIS A 319 13.16 -11.87 -2.79
CA HIS A 319 11.89 -12.55 -3.06
C HIS A 319 10.71 -11.85 -2.38
N ALA A 320 9.48 -12.21 -2.74
CA ALA A 320 8.28 -11.71 -2.10
C ALA A 320 8.23 -12.07 -0.60
N ASN A 321 7.77 -11.13 0.21
CA ASN A 321 7.68 -11.29 1.66
C ASN A 321 6.26 -11.71 2.07
N MET A 322 6.13 -12.84 2.78
CA MET A 322 4.85 -13.29 3.31
C MET A 322 4.66 -12.80 4.74
N SER A 323 3.54 -12.14 4.99
CA SER A 323 3.16 -11.68 6.33
C SER A 323 1.75 -12.14 6.69
N SER A 324 1.54 -12.59 7.93
CA SER A 324 0.22 -12.90 8.49
C SER A 324 -0.45 -11.69 9.11
N GLU A 325 0.19 -10.54 9.11
CA GLU A 325 -0.13 -9.35 9.88
C GLU A 325 -0.66 -8.18 9.03
N LEU A 326 -0.82 -8.36 7.68
CA LEU A 326 -1.25 -7.26 6.80
C LEU A 326 -2.68 -6.77 7.10
N TRP A 327 -3.55 -7.61 7.65
CA TRP A 327 -4.86 -7.20 8.16
C TRP A 327 -4.76 -6.08 9.20
N PHE A 328 -3.66 -6.02 9.97
CA PHE A 328 -3.40 -4.96 10.94
C PHE A 328 -2.59 -3.83 10.29
N ALA A 329 -1.52 -4.14 9.56
CA ALA A 329 -0.67 -3.15 8.92
C ALA A 329 -1.45 -2.29 7.92
N GLU A 330 -2.24 -2.92 7.06
CA GLU A 330 -3.01 -2.26 6.00
C GLU A 330 -4.46 -2.00 6.40
N GLY A 331 -5.11 -3.01 6.99
CA GLY A 331 -6.53 -2.92 7.28
C GLY A 331 -6.86 -1.91 8.38
N PHE A 332 -6.06 -1.80 9.43
CA PHE A 332 -6.24 -0.75 10.44
C PHE A 332 -5.91 0.63 9.85
N THR A 333 -4.89 0.72 9.00
CA THR A 333 -4.58 1.95 8.27
C THR A 333 -5.74 2.36 7.36
N GLN A 334 -6.34 1.41 6.62
CA GLN A 334 -7.55 1.68 5.81
C GLN A 334 -8.71 2.22 6.65
N TYR A 335 -8.97 1.63 7.82
CA TYR A 335 -10.00 2.11 8.73
C TYR A 335 -9.73 3.53 9.20
N TYR A 336 -8.48 3.81 9.62
CA TYR A 336 -8.11 5.12 10.12
C TYR A 336 -8.10 6.17 9.02
N GLY A 337 -7.57 5.89 7.84
CA GLY A 337 -7.55 6.82 6.72
C GLY A 337 -8.92 7.42 6.47
N GLU A 338 -9.95 6.57 6.33
CA GLU A 338 -11.33 6.99 6.08
C GLU A 338 -11.99 7.69 7.29
N MET A 339 -11.76 7.17 8.50
CA MET A 339 -12.34 7.75 9.71
C MET A 339 -11.74 9.14 10.00
N LEU A 340 -10.44 9.31 9.79
CA LEU A 340 -9.76 10.57 10.06
C LEU A 340 -10.16 11.69 9.09
N LEU A 341 -10.51 11.36 7.84
CA LEU A 341 -11.12 12.32 6.93
C LEU A 341 -12.46 12.86 7.47
N THR A 342 -13.24 11.99 8.11
CA THR A 342 -14.48 12.41 8.77
C THR A 342 -14.20 13.28 10.01
N ARG A 343 -13.23 12.89 10.86
CA ARG A 343 -12.78 13.69 12.01
C ARG A 343 -12.25 15.05 11.60
N ALA A 344 -11.50 15.11 10.51
CA ALA A 344 -10.97 16.36 9.93
C ALA A 344 -12.04 17.21 9.24
N GLY A 345 -13.25 16.69 9.03
CA GLY A 345 -14.37 17.39 8.39
C GLY A 345 -14.28 17.48 6.87
N PHE A 346 -13.51 16.59 6.23
CA PHE A 346 -13.46 16.43 4.77
C PHE A 346 -14.62 15.54 4.27
N ASN A 347 -15.02 14.54 5.06
CA ASN A 347 -16.16 13.68 4.79
C ASN A 347 -17.31 13.97 5.76
N THR A 348 -18.54 13.88 5.26
CA THR A 348 -19.74 13.87 6.10
C THR A 348 -19.94 12.48 6.73
N ILE A 349 -20.81 12.38 7.75
CA ILE A 349 -21.20 11.07 8.28
C ILE A 349 -21.85 10.18 7.20
N ASP A 350 -22.59 10.78 6.27
CA ASP A 350 -23.25 10.06 5.20
C ASP A 350 -22.24 9.46 4.19
N ASP A 351 -21.13 10.13 3.96
CA ASP A 351 -20.03 9.58 3.15
C ASP A 351 -19.36 8.44 3.89
N TYR A 352 -19.10 8.60 5.19
CA TYR A 352 -18.48 7.56 5.99
C TYR A 352 -19.38 6.31 6.16
N THR A 353 -20.71 6.47 6.20
CA THR A 353 -21.64 5.30 6.22
C THR A 353 -21.53 4.45 4.95
N LYS A 354 -21.18 5.03 3.79
CA LYS A 354 -20.93 4.27 2.55
C LYS A 354 -19.65 3.43 2.67
N THR A 355 -18.59 4.01 3.24
CA THR A 355 -17.34 3.28 3.54
C THR A 355 -17.59 2.12 4.49
N ILE A 356 -18.33 2.35 5.59
CA ILE A 356 -18.71 1.30 6.55
C ILE A 356 -19.49 0.18 5.85
N ALA A 357 -20.46 0.52 5.00
CA ALA A 357 -21.24 -0.46 4.25
C ALA A 357 -20.34 -1.30 3.34
N GLY A 358 -19.35 -0.67 2.67
CA GLY A 358 -18.34 -1.36 1.86
C GLY A 358 -17.56 -2.38 2.68
N LEU A 359 -17.00 -1.99 3.83
CA LEU A 359 -16.26 -2.88 4.73
C LEU A 359 -17.11 -4.06 5.22
N VAL A 360 -18.33 -3.80 5.66
CA VAL A 360 -19.24 -4.84 6.17
C VAL A 360 -19.64 -5.82 5.08
N ASN A 361 -19.97 -5.34 3.87
CA ASN A 361 -20.34 -6.20 2.75
C ASN A 361 -19.17 -7.10 2.32
N GLN A 362 -17.95 -6.58 2.28
CA GLN A 362 -16.77 -7.37 1.93
C GLN A 362 -16.56 -8.56 2.89
N ILE A 363 -16.72 -8.35 4.19
CA ILE A 363 -16.49 -9.42 5.16
C ILE A 363 -17.67 -10.40 5.24
N LEU A 364 -18.91 -9.94 4.99
CA LEU A 364 -20.11 -10.79 5.08
C LEU A 364 -20.42 -11.55 3.80
N ASN A 365 -20.10 -10.98 2.62
CA ASN A 365 -20.62 -11.47 1.35
C ASN A 365 -19.54 -12.02 0.39
N THR A 366 -18.24 -11.97 0.73
CA THR A 366 -17.20 -12.53 -0.13
C THR A 366 -16.90 -13.99 0.21
N PRO A 367 -16.75 -14.87 -0.81
CA PRO A 367 -16.44 -16.29 -0.58
C PRO A 367 -15.09 -16.49 0.14
N GLY A 368 -14.09 -15.66 -0.12
CA GLY A 368 -12.79 -15.72 0.54
C GLY A 368 -12.90 -15.53 2.05
N ALA A 369 -13.64 -14.52 2.52
CA ALA A 369 -13.84 -14.27 3.94
C ALA A 369 -14.65 -15.38 4.65
N ALA A 370 -15.49 -16.12 3.92
CA ALA A 370 -16.20 -17.25 4.50
C ALA A 370 -15.30 -18.46 4.75
N LYS A 371 -14.24 -18.64 3.93
CA LYS A 371 -13.33 -19.79 3.97
C LYS A 371 -12.07 -19.54 4.80
N TYR A 372 -11.52 -18.32 4.76
CA TYR A 372 -10.21 -18.00 5.25
C TYR A 372 -10.26 -16.86 6.27
N SER A 373 -9.35 -16.92 7.23
CA SER A 373 -9.19 -15.87 8.25
C SER A 373 -8.43 -14.66 7.70
N ALA A 374 -8.48 -13.53 8.42
CA ALA A 374 -7.74 -12.32 8.08
C ALA A 374 -6.22 -12.57 8.01
N ALA A 375 -5.68 -13.37 8.95
CA ALA A 375 -4.27 -13.76 8.95
C ALA A 375 -3.90 -14.61 7.72
N GLN A 376 -4.78 -15.52 7.27
CA GLN A 376 -4.57 -16.33 6.06
C GLN A 376 -4.63 -15.46 4.80
N MET A 377 -5.60 -14.54 4.71
CA MET A 377 -5.69 -13.61 3.58
C MET A 377 -4.49 -12.68 3.49
N SER A 378 -3.94 -12.24 4.63
CA SER A 378 -2.69 -11.49 4.67
C SER A 378 -1.54 -12.25 4.02
N ARG A 379 -1.38 -13.54 4.32
CA ARG A 379 -0.34 -14.39 3.71
C ARG A 379 -0.57 -14.64 2.22
N TYR A 380 -1.82 -14.63 1.79
CA TYR A 380 -2.19 -14.86 0.39
C TYR A 380 -1.84 -13.66 -0.51
N SER A 381 -1.49 -12.52 0.06
CA SER A 381 -1.14 -11.28 -0.65
C SER A 381 -0.12 -11.48 -1.78
N VAL A 382 0.88 -12.34 -1.58
CA VAL A 382 1.93 -12.62 -2.57
C VAL A 382 1.41 -13.18 -3.90
N PHE A 383 0.18 -13.71 -3.92
CA PHE A 383 -0.49 -14.25 -5.11
C PHE A 383 -1.62 -13.35 -5.63
N ALA A 384 -2.13 -12.42 -4.80
CA ALA A 384 -3.36 -11.69 -5.06
C ALA A 384 -3.19 -10.16 -5.14
N ASP A 385 -2.07 -9.64 -4.66
CA ASP A 385 -1.77 -8.21 -4.67
C ASP A 385 -1.15 -7.77 -6.01
N ALA A 386 -0.42 -6.66 -6.03
CA ALA A 386 0.11 -5.99 -7.22
C ALA A 386 1.06 -6.81 -8.13
N GLY A 387 1.24 -8.11 -7.87
CA GLY A 387 2.00 -9.00 -8.74
C GLY A 387 1.32 -9.21 -10.10
N VAL A 388 2.08 -9.09 -11.17
CA VAL A 388 1.59 -9.33 -12.52
C VAL A 388 1.51 -10.84 -12.76
N SER A 389 0.28 -11.39 -12.81
CA SER A 389 0.04 -12.75 -13.29
C SER A 389 -0.02 -12.76 -14.82
N ILE A 390 0.63 -13.76 -15.43
CA ILE A 390 0.51 -14.01 -16.87
C ILE A 390 -0.88 -14.60 -17.17
N ASP A 391 -1.35 -15.45 -16.29
CA ASP A 391 -2.66 -16.09 -16.33
C ASP A 391 -3.61 -15.50 -15.27
N PRO A 392 -4.91 -15.50 -15.51
CA PRO A 392 -5.89 -15.07 -14.53
C PRO A 392 -5.99 -16.07 -13.37
N ASN A 393 -6.16 -15.57 -12.15
CA ASN A 393 -6.49 -16.35 -10.97
C ASN A 393 -7.98 -16.20 -10.61
N ASN A 394 -8.47 -17.01 -9.66
CA ASN A 394 -9.87 -17.00 -9.22
C ASN A 394 -10.08 -16.12 -7.97
N ASN A 395 -9.40 -14.99 -7.90
CA ASN A 395 -9.39 -14.11 -6.72
C ASN A 395 -10.79 -13.71 -6.22
N VAL A 396 -11.75 -13.51 -7.14
CA VAL A 396 -13.13 -13.17 -6.75
C VAL A 396 -13.76 -14.24 -5.84
N ASN A 397 -13.31 -15.49 -5.92
CA ASN A 397 -13.85 -16.63 -5.19
C ASN A 397 -12.97 -17.13 -4.04
N ASP A 398 -11.70 -16.77 -4.02
CA ASP A 398 -10.72 -17.31 -3.07
C ASP A 398 -10.09 -16.24 -2.18
N PHE A 399 -10.15 -14.97 -2.58
CA PHE A 399 -9.48 -13.88 -1.88
C PHE A 399 -10.48 -12.85 -1.35
N THR A 400 -10.22 -12.35 -0.16
CA THR A 400 -10.81 -11.12 0.39
C THR A 400 -9.67 -10.23 0.81
N SER A 401 -9.63 -9.02 0.26
CA SER A 401 -8.54 -8.09 0.53
C SER A 401 -8.35 -7.85 2.03
N TYR A 402 -7.13 -8.02 2.50
CA TYR A 402 -6.75 -7.77 3.89
C TYR A 402 -6.92 -6.30 4.29
N TYR A 403 -6.95 -5.36 3.35
CA TYR A 403 -7.33 -3.95 3.57
C TYR A 403 -8.77 -3.85 4.11
N THR A 404 -9.72 -4.35 3.35
CA THR A 404 -11.15 -4.27 3.74
C THR A 404 -11.49 -5.25 4.86
N TYR A 405 -10.88 -6.44 4.88
CA TYR A 405 -11.07 -7.41 5.96
C TYR A 405 -10.56 -6.84 7.30
N GLY A 406 -9.34 -6.34 7.32
CA GLY A 406 -8.75 -5.72 8.51
C GLY A 406 -9.46 -4.43 8.91
N GLY A 407 -9.91 -3.61 7.93
CA GLY A 407 -10.71 -2.42 8.17
C GLY A 407 -12.04 -2.72 8.86
N ALA A 408 -12.74 -3.78 8.42
CA ALA A 408 -13.98 -4.23 9.09
C ALA A 408 -13.70 -4.74 10.52
N ILE A 409 -12.60 -5.45 10.75
CA ILE A 409 -12.19 -5.89 12.09
C ILE A 409 -11.85 -4.70 12.98
N ALA A 410 -11.11 -3.70 12.46
CA ALA A 410 -10.79 -2.47 13.18
C ALA A 410 -12.05 -1.69 13.59
N LEU A 411 -13.00 -1.54 12.67
CA LEU A 411 -14.33 -0.96 12.95
C LEU A 411 -15.02 -1.68 14.11
N ALA A 412 -15.11 -3.02 14.05
CA ALA A 412 -15.77 -3.79 15.11
C ALA A 412 -15.03 -3.68 16.44
N LEU A 413 -13.69 -3.70 16.43
CA LEU A 413 -12.88 -3.56 17.63
C LEU A 413 -13.06 -2.17 18.27
N ASP A 414 -13.04 -1.08 17.47
CA ASP A 414 -13.23 0.28 17.98
C ASP A 414 -14.62 0.43 18.64
N LEU A 415 -15.69 -0.04 17.97
CA LEU A 415 -17.04 0.02 18.51
C LEU A 415 -17.18 -0.82 19.79
N ARG A 416 -16.54 -1.98 19.89
CA ARG A 416 -16.53 -2.80 21.12
C ARG A 416 -15.71 -2.17 22.23
N LEU A 417 -14.55 -1.63 21.95
CA LEU A 417 -13.73 -0.94 22.95
C LEU A 417 -14.52 0.23 23.57
N ARG A 418 -15.24 1.00 22.74
CA ARG A 418 -16.10 2.11 23.21
C ARG A 418 -17.27 1.63 24.04
N SER A 419 -17.96 0.57 23.62
CA SER A 419 -19.17 0.10 24.29
C SER A 419 -18.91 -0.74 25.54
N ASP A 420 -17.88 -1.61 25.49
CA ASP A 420 -17.68 -2.65 26.51
C ASP A 420 -16.62 -2.22 27.56
N PHE A 421 -15.72 -1.29 27.19
CA PHE A 421 -14.58 -0.90 28.03
C PHE A 421 -14.47 0.61 28.28
N ASN A 422 -15.32 1.43 27.66
CA ASN A 422 -15.20 2.90 27.67
C ASN A 422 -13.80 3.38 27.22
N MET A 423 -13.27 2.72 26.22
CA MET A 423 -11.95 2.97 25.61
C MET A 423 -12.14 3.13 24.11
N THR A 424 -11.07 3.52 23.41
CA THR A 424 -11.08 3.73 21.96
C THR A 424 -10.04 2.86 21.29
N LEU A 425 -10.15 2.68 19.98
CA LEU A 425 -9.08 2.06 19.21
C LEU A 425 -7.81 2.93 19.23
N ASP A 426 -7.94 4.25 19.36
CA ASP A 426 -6.79 5.17 19.52
C ASP A 426 -5.97 4.80 20.77
N ASP A 427 -6.61 4.40 21.88
CA ASP A 427 -5.92 3.97 23.11
C ASP A 427 -5.10 2.69 22.85
N TYR A 428 -5.66 1.74 22.11
CA TYR A 428 -4.94 0.53 21.74
C TYR A 428 -3.77 0.82 20.79
N MET A 429 -3.99 1.60 19.73
CA MET A 429 -2.93 1.97 18.78
C MET A 429 -1.80 2.74 19.45
N ARG A 430 -2.13 3.64 20.38
CA ARG A 430 -1.13 4.36 21.19
C ARG A 430 -0.32 3.43 22.09
N ALA A 431 -0.96 2.43 22.69
CA ALA A 431 -0.26 1.43 23.49
C ALA A 431 0.70 0.57 22.65
N VAL A 432 0.26 0.17 21.46
CA VAL A 432 1.12 -0.55 20.48
C VAL A 432 2.27 0.36 20.01
N TRP A 433 1.99 1.64 19.75
CA TRP A 433 3.04 2.61 19.43
C TRP A 433 4.12 2.67 20.49
N LEU A 434 3.74 2.88 21.75
CA LEU A 434 4.67 3.02 22.86
C LEU A 434 5.45 1.73 23.17
N SER A 435 4.79 0.56 23.03
CA SER A 435 5.41 -0.74 23.35
C SER A 435 6.21 -1.33 22.19
N ARG A 436 5.94 -0.94 20.96
CA ARG A 436 6.54 -1.50 19.73
C ARG A 436 7.16 -0.45 18.83
N GLY A 437 6.34 0.44 18.27
CA GLY A 437 6.77 1.38 17.23
C GLY A 437 7.85 2.35 17.70
N LYS A 438 7.63 3.03 18.80
CA LYS A 438 8.55 4.03 19.35
C LYS A 438 9.91 3.42 19.74
N VAL A 439 9.94 2.17 20.13
CA VAL A 439 11.16 1.42 20.53
C VAL A 439 11.70 0.52 19.42
N MET A 440 11.14 0.62 18.22
CA MET A 440 11.54 -0.13 17.02
C MET A 440 11.60 -1.65 17.25
N LYS A 441 10.63 -2.19 18.00
CA LYS A 441 10.51 -3.62 18.30
C LYS A 441 9.43 -4.25 17.44
N PRO A 442 9.77 -5.07 16.43
CA PRO A 442 8.80 -5.75 15.58
C PRO A 442 7.82 -6.60 16.40
N TYR A 443 6.58 -6.73 15.88
CA TYR A 443 5.52 -7.47 16.54
C TYR A 443 5.11 -8.74 15.77
N THR A 444 4.44 -9.64 16.49
CA THR A 444 3.73 -10.81 15.99
C THR A 444 2.25 -10.73 16.38
N ILE A 445 1.39 -11.59 15.79
CA ILE A 445 -0.04 -11.67 16.19
C ILE A 445 -0.21 -11.90 17.71
N PRO A 446 0.52 -12.82 18.38
CA PRO A 446 0.46 -12.95 19.84
C PRO A 446 0.85 -11.69 20.60
N ASP A 447 1.79 -10.90 20.09
CA ASP A 447 2.17 -9.63 20.71
C ASP A 447 1.01 -8.62 20.70
N LEU A 448 0.33 -8.46 19.55
CA LEU A 448 -0.84 -7.60 19.43
C LEU A 448 -1.99 -8.05 20.34
N GLN A 449 -2.23 -9.36 20.44
CA GLN A 449 -3.21 -9.92 21.37
C GLN A 449 -2.89 -9.59 22.82
N ASN A 450 -1.62 -9.76 23.22
CA ASN A 450 -1.17 -9.44 24.58
C ASN A 450 -1.30 -7.95 24.89
N ASP A 451 -0.97 -7.08 23.94
CA ASP A 451 -1.07 -5.64 24.13
C ASP A 451 -2.56 -5.22 24.22
N LEU A 452 -3.49 -5.82 23.45
CA LEU A 452 -4.94 -5.60 23.62
C LEU A 452 -5.42 -6.07 25.01
N GLY A 453 -4.96 -7.23 25.48
CA GLY A 453 -5.28 -7.76 26.80
C GLY A 453 -4.84 -6.88 27.96
N LYS A 454 -3.67 -6.23 27.82
CA LYS A 454 -3.15 -5.26 28.82
C LYS A 454 -3.97 -3.98 28.82
N VAL A 455 -4.24 -3.40 27.63
CA VAL A 455 -4.97 -2.14 27.48
C VAL A 455 -6.39 -2.27 28.07
N THR A 456 -7.09 -3.36 27.75
CA THR A 456 -8.44 -3.62 28.25
C THR A 456 -8.47 -4.16 29.67
N ASN A 457 -7.31 -4.48 30.26
CA ASN A 457 -7.21 -5.26 31.49
C ASN A 457 -8.04 -6.56 31.44
N ASN A 458 -8.19 -7.14 30.24
CA ASN A 458 -8.99 -8.34 30.01
C ASN A 458 -8.34 -9.27 28.98
N PRO A 459 -7.38 -10.11 29.41
CA PRO A 459 -6.71 -11.07 28.52
C PRO A 459 -7.65 -12.09 27.88
N LYS A 460 -8.78 -12.42 28.52
CA LYS A 460 -9.78 -13.35 27.99
C LYS A 460 -10.52 -12.75 26.79
N PHE A 461 -10.89 -11.48 26.88
CA PHE A 461 -11.49 -10.75 25.77
C PHE A 461 -10.52 -10.73 24.56
N ALA A 462 -9.27 -10.36 24.78
CA ALA A 462 -8.26 -10.32 23.72
C ALA A 462 -8.07 -11.70 23.08
N ALA A 463 -7.94 -12.77 23.88
CA ALA A 463 -7.78 -14.13 23.36
C ALA A 463 -9.01 -14.58 22.56
N ASP A 464 -10.22 -14.33 23.01
CA ASP A 464 -11.47 -14.64 22.28
C ASP A 464 -11.55 -13.85 20.97
N PHE A 465 -11.28 -12.54 21.02
CA PHE A 465 -11.32 -11.68 19.85
C PHE A 465 -10.36 -12.14 18.77
N PHE A 466 -9.09 -12.40 19.13
CA PHE A 466 -8.08 -12.85 18.18
C PHE A 466 -8.39 -14.24 17.62
N LYS A 467 -8.81 -15.17 18.48
CA LYS A 467 -9.18 -16.52 18.06
C LYS A 467 -10.35 -16.52 17.05
N ARG A 468 -11.36 -15.71 17.29
CA ARG A 468 -12.58 -15.71 16.46
C ARG A 468 -12.42 -14.91 15.17
N TYR A 469 -11.82 -13.73 15.25
CA TYR A 469 -11.89 -12.75 14.15
C TYR A 469 -10.56 -12.55 13.39
N ILE A 470 -9.43 -12.94 13.98
CA ILE A 470 -8.11 -12.79 13.35
C ILE A 470 -7.60 -14.11 12.78
N THR A 471 -7.61 -15.17 13.59
CA THR A 471 -7.14 -16.52 13.18
C THR A 471 -8.29 -17.45 12.84
N GLY A 472 -9.51 -17.13 13.23
CA GLY A 472 -10.75 -17.79 12.83
C GLY A 472 -11.50 -16.98 11.77
N THR A 473 -12.67 -17.49 11.39
CA THR A 473 -13.52 -16.92 10.32
C THR A 473 -14.85 -16.38 10.84
N ASP A 474 -15.03 -16.26 12.16
CA ASP A 474 -16.25 -15.68 12.74
C ASP A 474 -16.43 -14.22 12.32
N LYS A 475 -17.69 -13.79 12.29
CA LYS A 475 -18.05 -12.40 11.97
C LYS A 475 -18.60 -11.69 13.20
N ASN A 476 -18.22 -10.42 13.37
CA ASN A 476 -18.82 -9.58 14.40
C ASN A 476 -20.30 -9.27 14.08
N ASN A 477 -21.10 -9.02 15.09
CA ASN A 477 -22.46 -8.53 14.91
C ASN A 477 -22.44 -7.02 14.64
N TYR A 478 -22.27 -6.66 13.36
CA TYR A 478 -22.20 -5.26 12.93
C TYR A 478 -23.51 -4.50 13.15
N GLU A 479 -24.67 -5.18 13.09
CA GLU A 479 -25.97 -4.55 13.32
C GLU A 479 -26.05 -3.98 14.73
N ASP A 480 -25.75 -4.80 15.75
CA ASP A 480 -25.76 -4.37 17.15
C ASP A 480 -24.69 -3.31 17.44
N LEU A 481 -23.49 -3.46 16.86
CA LEU A 481 -22.40 -2.51 17.08
C LEU A 481 -22.70 -1.13 16.48
N LEU A 482 -23.20 -1.08 15.26
CA LEU A 482 -23.54 0.17 14.57
C LEU A 482 -24.75 0.87 15.22
N ALA A 483 -25.72 0.09 15.73
CA ALA A 483 -26.88 0.64 16.44
C ALA A 483 -26.47 1.46 17.67
N LYS A 484 -25.35 1.12 18.36
CA LYS A 484 -24.79 1.90 19.47
C LYS A 484 -24.36 3.30 19.07
N ALA A 485 -23.95 3.47 17.82
CA ALA A 485 -23.60 4.77 17.23
C ALA A 485 -24.80 5.46 16.54
N GLY A 486 -26.00 4.94 16.68
CA GLY A 486 -27.21 5.46 16.02
C GLY A 486 -27.18 5.24 14.49
N LEU A 487 -26.60 4.13 14.03
CA LEU A 487 -26.56 3.73 12.63
C LEU A 487 -27.41 2.45 12.44
N VAL A 488 -28.05 2.35 11.27
CA VAL A 488 -28.86 1.19 10.88
C VAL A 488 -28.13 0.45 9.77
N LEU A 489 -27.89 -0.84 9.98
CA LEU A 489 -27.50 -1.77 8.94
C LEU A 489 -28.78 -2.42 8.38
N ARG A 490 -29.09 -2.24 7.10
CA ARG A 490 -30.29 -2.80 6.49
C ARG A 490 -30.00 -3.30 5.08
N LYS A 491 -30.81 -4.25 4.59
CA LYS A 491 -30.69 -4.80 3.24
C LYS A 491 -30.88 -3.71 2.17
N VAL A 492 -30.07 -3.80 1.11
CA VAL A 492 -30.25 -3.00 -0.10
C VAL A 492 -31.43 -3.55 -0.90
N GLN A 493 -32.41 -2.68 -1.23
CA GLN A 493 -33.58 -3.00 -2.06
C GLN A 493 -34.31 -4.29 -1.65
N PRO A 494 -34.81 -4.39 -0.40
CA PRO A 494 -35.47 -5.60 0.08
C PRO A 494 -36.68 -5.96 -0.82
N GLY A 495 -36.83 -7.27 -1.11
CA GLY A 495 -37.90 -7.79 -1.93
C GLY A 495 -37.73 -7.59 -3.45
N LYS A 496 -36.61 -7.06 -3.92
CA LYS A 496 -36.23 -6.99 -5.35
C LYS A 496 -35.37 -8.17 -5.74
N GLY A 497 -35.60 -8.67 -6.95
CA GLY A 497 -34.79 -9.74 -7.52
C GLY A 497 -33.37 -9.26 -7.87
N TRP A 498 -32.40 -10.10 -7.52
CA TRP A 498 -30.98 -9.86 -7.77
C TRP A 498 -30.36 -11.07 -8.46
N ALA A 499 -29.52 -10.81 -9.47
CA ALA A 499 -28.88 -11.85 -10.26
C ALA A 499 -27.45 -12.18 -9.80
N GLY A 500 -26.82 -11.29 -9.07
CA GLY A 500 -25.39 -11.31 -8.76
C GLY A 500 -24.64 -10.23 -9.52
N PRO A 501 -23.39 -9.94 -9.14
CA PRO A 501 -22.53 -9.05 -9.90
C PRO A 501 -22.15 -9.71 -11.23
N LEU A 502 -22.28 -8.94 -12.33
CA LEU A 502 -21.68 -9.28 -13.61
C LEU A 502 -20.39 -8.47 -13.72
N ALA A 503 -19.28 -9.17 -13.87
CA ALA A 503 -17.98 -8.53 -14.01
C ALA A 503 -17.80 -8.04 -15.45
N VAL A 504 -18.14 -6.77 -15.69
CA VAL A 504 -18.07 -6.12 -17.01
C VAL A 504 -16.79 -5.33 -17.25
N THR A 505 -15.89 -5.29 -16.24
CA THR A 505 -14.54 -4.73 -16.34
C THR A 505 -13.52 -5.86 -16.33
N PRO A 506 -12.46 -5.80 -17.15
CA PRO A 506 -11.39 -6.78 -17.09
C PRO A 506 -10.76 -6.79 -15.69
N GLY A 507 -10.50 -7.99 -15.16
CA GLY A 507 -9.65 -8.14 -13.98
C GLY A 507 -8.22 -7.61 -14.24
N ARG A 508 -7.47 -7.31 -13.18
CA ARG A 508 -6.04 -6.99 -13.31
C ARG A 508 -5.30 -8.21 -13.88
N GLY A 509 -4.79 -8.09 -15.10
CA GLY A 509 -4.03 -9.14 -15.78
C GLY A 509 -4.09 -8.99 -17.30
N ARG A 510 -3.01 -9.34 -18.00
CA ARG A 510 -2.92 -9.23 -19.47
C ARG A 510 -3.65 -10.35 -20.23
N ALA A 511 -3.96 -11.46 -19.58
CA ALA A 511 -4.54 -12.62 -20.24
C ALA A 511 -6.05 -12.44 -20.39
N GLY A 512 -6.51 -12.44 -21.63
CA GLY A 512 -7.92 -12.53 -21.94
C GLY A 512 -8.66 -11.19 -22.05
N GLN A 513 -8.02 -10.16 -22.61
CA GLN A 513 -8.80 -9.03 -23.15
C GLN A 513 -9.74 -9.57 -24.23
N VAL A 514 -10.95 -9.92 -23.82
CA VAL A 514 -12.05 -10.02 -24.77
C VAL A 514 -12.15 -8.63 -25.41
N ARG A 515 -11.89 -8.53 -26.69
CA ARG A 515 -12.09 -7.26 -27.44
C ARG A 515 -13.55 -6.90 -27.36
N THR A 516 -13.87 -5.95 -26.47
CA THR A 516 -15.23 -5.49 -26.21
C THR A 516 -15.79 -4.62 -27.34
N ALA A 517 -14.94 -4.15 -28.27
CA ALA A 517 -15.33 -3.25 -29.36
C ALA A 517 -16.35 -3.84 -30.34
N ASP A 518 -16.50 -5.17 -30.41
CA ASP A 518 -17.38 -5.87 -31.36
C ASP A 518 -18.41 -6.79 -30.68
N ALA A 519 -18.62 -6.64 -29.34
CA ALA A 519 -19.57 -7.50 -28.66
C ALA A 519 -21.02 -7.10 -28.99
N GLU A 520 -21.75 -7.99 -29.66
CA GLU A 520 -23.18 -7.82 -29.96
C GLU A 520 -24.08 -7.85 -28.72
N GLY A 521 -23.51 -7.86 -27.49
CA GLY A 521 -24.23 -7.99 -26.22
C GLY A 521 -23.37 -7.57 -25.02
N LEU A 522 -23.77 -7.97 -23.83
CA LEU A 522 -23.08 -7.70 -22.56
C LEU A 522 -22.04 -8.79 -22.28
N PRO A 523 -20.72 -8.51 -22.39
CA PRO A 523 -19.68 -9.50 -22.11
C PRO A 523 -19.45 -9.65 -20.61
N ILE A 524 -19.19 -10.89 -20.17
CA ILE A 524 -18.68 -11.20 -18.83
C ILE A 524 -17.16 -11.33 -18.94
N LEU A 525 -16.43 -10.41 -18.31
CA LEU A 525 -14.98 -10.23 -18.50
C LEU A 525 -14.11 -10.89 -17.42
N SER A 526 -14.70 -11.31 -16.30
CA SER A 526 -14.00 -12.05 -15.23
C SER A 526 -14.95 -13.05 -14.56
N SER A 527 -14.38 -13.99 -13.80
CA SER A 527 -15.15 -15.06 -13.15
C SER A 527 -16.30 -14.52 -12.31
N THR A 528 -17.44 -15.21 -12.36
CA THR A 528 -18.62 -14.90 -11.55
C THR A 528 -18.43 -15.41 -10.12
N THR A 529 -19.09 -14.74 -9.16
CA THR A 529 -18.94 -15.05 -7.74
C THR A 529 -19.70 -16.33 -7.37
N ILE A 530 -19.01 -17.29 -6.73
CA ILE A 530 -19.60 -18.52 -6.22
C ILE A 530 -20.83 -18.24 -5.36
N GLY A 531 -21.90 -19.01 -5.61
CA GLY A 531 -23.14 -18.93 -4.85
C GLY A 531 -24.13 -17.86 -5.34
N THR A 532 -23.74 -16.98 -6.26
CA THR A 532 -24.67 -16.02 -6.86
C THR A 532 -25.61 -16.68 -7.90
N PRO A 533 -26.76 -16.10 -8.19
CA PRO A 533 -27.67 -16.61 -9.22
C PRO A 533 -27.04 -16.77 -10.61
N VAL A 534 -26.21 -15.82 -11.04
CA VAL A 534 -25.49 -15.92 -12.33
C VAL A 534 -24.50 -17.07 -12.35
N TYR A 535 -23.76 -17.29 -11.25
CA TYR A 535 -22.87 -18.45 -11.09
C TYR A 535 -23.64 -19.77 -11.15
N LYS A 536 -24.77 -19.87 -10.40
CA LYS A 536 -25.64 -21.06 -10.37
C LYS A 536 -26.25 -21.37 -11.75
N ALA A 537 -26.46 -20.33 -12.58
CA ALA A 537 -26.95 -20.49 -13.93
C ALA A 537 -25.88 -20.94 -14.95
N GLY A 538 -24.61 -21.07 -14.50
CA GLY A 538 -23.49 -21.51 -15.34
C GLY A 538 -22.91 -20.43 -16.25
N LEU A 539 -23.19 -19.17 -15.97
CA LEU A 539 -22.59 -18.04 -16.69
C LEU A 539 -21.24 -17.66 -16.08
N ASP A 540 -20.22 -17.44 -16.93
CA ASP A 540 -18.88 -17.10 -16.45
C ASP A 540 -18.09 -16.26 -17.49
N ALA A 541 -16.83 -15.99 -17.18
CA ALA A 541 -15.90 -15.24 -18.03
C ALA A 541 -15.83 -15.82 -19.45
N GLY A 542 -15.96 -14.94 -20.44
CA GLY A 542 -15.98 -15.30 -21.86
C GLY A 542 -17.38 -15.51 -22.44
N ASP A 543 -18.43 -15.50 -21.62
CA ASP A 543 -19.81 -15.48 -22.09
C ASP A 543 -20.22 -14.06 -22.50
N VAL A 544 -21.05 -13.93 -23.52
CA VAL A 544 -21.66 -12.67 -23.96
C VAL A 544 -23.19 -12.84 -23.92
N ILE A 545 -23.82 -12.13 -22.99
CA ILE A 545 -25.29 -12.11 -22.85
C ILE A 545 -25.87 -11.31 -23.99
N LEU A 546 -26.73 -11.92 -24.80
CA LEU A 546 -27.38 -11.32 -25.95
C LEU A 546 -28.78 -10.83 -25.61
N LYS A 547 -29.58 -11.68 -24.90
CA LYS A 547 -30.96 -11.36 -24.53
C LYS A 547 -31.28 -11.85 -23.13
N VAL A 548 -32.20 -11.13 -22.48
CA VAL A 548 -32.81 -11.51 -21.21
C VAL A 548 -34.34 -11.41 -21.38
N ASP A 549 -35.07 -12.50 -21.15
CA ASP A 549 -36.51 -12.60 -21.42
C ASP A 549 -36.88 -12.10 -22.82
N GLY A 550 -36.08 -12.45 -23.81
CA GLY A 550 -36.28 -12.05 -25.22
C GLY A 550 -35.89 -10.62 -25.57
N LYS A 551 -35.52 -9.78 -24.62
CA LYS A 551 -35.07 -8.39 -24.83
C LYS A 551 -33.56 -8.33 -25.03
N ASP A 552 -33.09 -7.57 -26.02
CA ASP A 552 -31.68 -7.39 -26.30
C ASP A 552 -31.00 -6.65 -25.13
N VAL A 553 -29.78 -7.10 -24.76
CA VAL A 553 -28.95 -6.53 -23.69
C VAL A 553 -27.60 -6.13 -24.26
N LYS A 554 -27.19 -4.88 -24.08
CA LYS A 554 -25.93 -4.35 -24.59
C LYS A 554 -24.95 -4.00 -23.47
N ASP A 555 -25.46 -3.70 -22.26
CA ASP A 555 -24.70 -3.25 -21.11
C ASP A 555 -25.37 -3.65 -19.80
N GLN A 556 -24.67 -3.42 -18.71
CA GLN A 556 -25.16 -3.73 -17.35
C GLN A 556 -26.44 -2.97 -16.98
N SER A 557 -26.59 -1.74 -17.48
CA SER A 557 -27.78 -0.92 -17.21
C SER A 557 -29.03 -1.54 -17.84
N GLY A 558 -28.91 -1.99 -19.11
CA GLY A 558 -29.99 -2.71 -19.81
C GLY A 558 -30.37 -4.02 -19.11
N PHE A 559 -29.38 -4.80 -18.66
CA PHE A 559 -29.63 -6.01 -17.87
C PHE A 559 -30.40 -5.67 -16.58
N ASN A 560 -29.93 -4.71 -15.82
CA ASN A 560 -30.54 -4.30 -14.56
C ASN A 560 -31.98 -3.78 -14.75
N ALA A 561 -32.23 -3.03 -15.84
CA ALA A 561 -33.57 -2.52 -16.15
C ALA A 561 -34.59 -3.64 -16.40
N ILE A 562 -34.16 -4.74 -17.03
CA ILE A 562 -35.05 -5.89 -17.28
C ILE A 562 -35.47 -6.60 -15.99
N ILE A 563 -34.58 -6.68 -15.01
CA ILE A 563 -34.84 -7.38 -13.74
C ILE A 563 -35.39 -6.45 -12.63
N ALA A 564 -35.47 -5.14 -12.86
CA ALA A 564 -35.76 -4.13 -11.83
C ALA A 564 -37.08 -4.36 -11.06
N ASP A 565 -38.12 -4.89 -11.73
CA ASP A 565 -39.44 -5.14 -11.13
C ASP A 565 -39.69 -6.58 -10.72
N LYS A 566 -38.68 -7.44 -10.93
CA LYS A 566 -38.77 -8.87 -10.55
C LYS A 566 -38.49 -9.04 -9.05
N LYS A 567 -38.92 -10.19 -8.54
CA LYS A 567 -38.81 -10.55 -7.11
C LYS A 567 -37.86 -11.72 -6.92
N PRO A 568 -37.34 -11.96 -5.72
CA PRO A 568 -36.66 -13.20 -5.37
C PRO A 568 -37.55 -14.40 -5.71
N GLY A 569 -36.95 -15.43 -6.35
CA GLY A 569 -37.64 -16.61 -6.87
C GLY A 569 -38.11 -16.49 -8.34
N ASP A 570 -38.21 -15.29 -8.89
CA ASP A 570 -38.54 -15.14 -10.31
C ASP A 570 -37.41 -15.68 -11.19
N LYS A 571 -37.79 -16.25 -12.33
CA LYS A 571 -36.86 -16.81 -13.31
C LYS A 571 -36.75 -15.87 -14.51
N VAL A 572 -35.53 -15.70 -15.01
CA VAL A 572 -35.23 -14.97 -16.25
C VAL A 572 -34.48 -15.87 -17.21
N VAL A 573 -34.95 -15.92 -18.44
CA VAL A 573 -34.29 -16.68 -19.50
C VAL A 573 -33.20 -15.83 -20.13
N VAL A 574 -31.96 -16.36 -20.20
CA VAL A 574 -30.80 -15.68 -20.74
C VAL A 574 -30.29 -16.41 -21.97
N ASN A 575 -30.30 -15.73 -23.13
CA ASN A 575 -29.65 -16.20 -24.34
C ASN A 575 -28.22 -15.58 -24.37
N TYR A 576 -27.22 -16.41 -24.51
CA TYR A 576 -25.82 -15.98 -24.52
C TYR A 576 -25.02 -16.75 -25.55
N LYS A 577 -23.83 -16.25 -25.90
CA LYS A 577 -22.87 -16.94 -26.75
C LYS A 577 -21.51 -16.99 -26.09
N ASN A 578 -20.76 -18.06 -26.39
CA ASN A 578 -19.36 -18.22 -26.02
C ASN A 578 -18.60 -18.97 -27.12
N ARG A 579 -17.38 -19.44 -26.80
CA ARG A 579 -16.53 -20.18 -27.76
C ARG A 579 -17.14 -21.47 -28.31
N THR A 580 -18.18 -22.02 -27.68
CA THR A 580 -18.86 -23.25 -28.12
C THR A 580 -20.16 -22.97 -28.89
N GLY A 581 -20.56 -21.71 -29.04
CA GLY A 581 -21.74 -21.30 -29.80
C GLY A 581 -22.77 -20.54 -28.98
N ALA A 582 -24.01 -20.55 -29.47
CA ALA A 582 -25.16 -19.93 -28.83
C ALA A 582 -25.83 -20.90 -27.85
N HIS A 583 -26.20 -20.38 -26.70
CA HIS A 583 -26.77 -21.14 -25.58
C HIS A 583 -27.93 -20.38 -24.93
N GLU A 584 -28.71 -21.13 -24.16
CA GLU A 584 -29.76 -20.59 -23.30
C GLU A 584 -29.60 -21.15 -21.88
N THR A 585 -29.80 -20.30 -20.88
CA THR A 585 -29.87 -20.70 -19.47
C THR A 585 -30.96 -19.92 -18.74
N THR A 586 -31.24 -20.30 -17.49
CA THR A 586 -32.23 -19.62 -16.66
C THR A 586 -31.57 -19.20 -15.34
N ILE A 587 -31.63 -17.90 -15.05
CA ILE A 587 -31.25 -17.37 -13.75
C ILE A 587 -32.49 -17.35 -12.86
N THR A 588 -32.42 -18.00 -11.70
CA THR A 588 -33.40 -17.82 -10.61
C THR A 588 -32.92 -16.69 -9.71
N LEU A 589 -33.62 -15.58 -9.71
CA LEU A 589 -33.24 -14.39 -8.92
C LEU A 589 -33.36 -14.67 -7.41
N GLU A 590 -32.45 -14.07 -6.64
CA GLU A 590 -32.43 -14.17 -5.18
C GLU A 590 -32.58 -12.76 -4.56
N GLU A 591 -32.69 -12.67 -3.24
CA GLU A 591 -32.62 -11.38 -2.54
C GLU A 591 -31.18 -10.88 -2.54
N ASN A 592 -30.98 -9.56 -2.75
CA ASN A 592 -29.65 -8.98 -2.68
C ASN A 592 -29.04 -9.16 -1.28
N PRO A 593 -27.90 -9.85 -1.14
CA PRO A 593 -27.25 -10.08 0.16
C PRO A 593 -26.63 -8.82 0.75
N ASN A 594 -26.43 -7.76 -0.03
CA ASN A 594 -25.73 -6.57 0.38
C ASN A 594 -26.55 -5.71 1.35
N PHE A 595 -25.82 -4.98 2.19
CA PHE A 595 -26.35 -4.04 3.16
C PHE A 595 -25.96 -2.61 2.79
N GLU A 596 -26.80 -1.67 3.17
CA GLU A 596 -26.48 -0.25 3.29
C GLU A 596 -26.44 0.14 4.78
N VAL A 597 -25.64 1.17 5.08
CA VAL A 597 -25.61 1.79 6.41
C VAL A 597 -26.15 3.20 6.30
N VAL A 598 -27.13 3.53 7.13
CA VAL A 598 -27.73 4.86 7.18
C VAL A 598 -27.82 5.34 8.63
N THR A 599 -27.85 6.65 8.84
CA THR A 599 -28.08 7.21 10.18
C THR A 599 -29.52 6.93 10.67
N PHE A 600 -29.72 6.88 11.97
CA PHE A 600 -31.07 6.74 12.57
C PHE A 600 -31.99 7.82 12.04
N GLU A 601 -31.51 9.05 11.90
CA GLU A 601 -32.26 10.18 11.39
C GLU A 601 -32.80 9.93 9.98
N LYS A 602 -31.93 9.42 9.06
CA LYS A 602 -32.36 9.03 7.70
C LYS A 602 -33.30 7.82 7.70
N ALA A 603 -33.17 6.95 8.67
CA ALA A 603 -34.08 5.81 8.85
C ALA A 603 -35.40 6.18 9.53
N GLY A 604 -35.66 7.45 9.85
CA GLY A 604 -36.84 7.92 10.55
C GLY A 604 -36.87 7.51 12.03
N LYS A 605 -35.75 7.16 12.63
CA LYS A 605 -35.60 6.79 14.04
C LYS A 605 -35.08 7.97 14.86
N GLN A 606 -35.50 8.05 16.11
CA GLN A 606 -34.94 9.04 17.03
C GLN A 606 -33.56 8.60 17.53
N LEU A 607 -32.62 9.53 17.55
CA LEU A 607 -31.30 9.34 18.12
C LEU A 607 -31.36 9.61 19.63
N SER A 608 -30.94 8.65 20.47
CA SER A 608 -30.84 8.91 21.91
C SER A 608 -29.61 9.77 22.22
N LYS A 609 -29.62 10.41 23.40
CA LYS A 609 -28.47 11.23 23.84
C LYS A 609 -27.20 10.39 24.02
N GLU A 610 -27.31 9.14 24.43
CA GLU A 610 -26.19 8.20 24.56
C GLU A 610 -25.62 7.87 23.20
N GLN A 611 -26.46 7.60 22.20
CA GLN A 611 -26.03 7.33 20.83
C GLN A 611 -25.37 8.55 20.16
N GLU A 612 -25.93 9.75 20.39
CA GLU A 612 -25.34 11.00 19.92
C GLU A 612 -23.96 11.22 20.56
N THR A 613 -23.86 11.02 21.87
CA THR A 613 -22.57 11.14 22.59
C THR A 613 -21.56 10.12 22.09
N PHE A 614 -21.98 8.87 21.88
CA PHE A 614 -21.13 7.80 21.34
C PHE A 614 -20.61 8.17 19.94
N ARG A 615 -21.50 8.59 19.03
CA ARG A 615 -21.18 8.99 17.66
C ARG A 615 -20.21 10.18 17.64
N ASN A 616 -20.47 11.20 18.45
CA ASN A 616 -19.62 12.38 18.57
C ASN A 616 -18.24 12.01 19.12
N ASN A 617 -18.15 11.19 20.15
CA ASN A 617 -16.89 10.70 20.69
C ASN A 617 -16.09 9.85 19.69
N TRP A 618 -16.77 9.25 18.73
CA TRP A 618 -16.14 8.45 17.68
C TRP A 618 -15.61 9.34 16.53
N LEU A 619 -16.44 10.25 16.00
CA LEU A 619 -16.21 10.90 14.72
C LEU A 619 -15.86 12.40 14.81
N GLN A 620 -15.86 13.01 15.99
CA GLN A 620 -15.40 14.39 16.15
C GLN A 620 -13.88 14.48 16.17
N SER A 621 -13.35 15.62 15.70
CA SER A 621 -11.92 15.95 15.73
C SER A 621 -11.33 15.75 17.13
N LYS A 622 -10.12 15.22 17.19
CA LYS A 622 -9.29 15.04 18.40
C LYS A 622 -8.18 16.08 18.50
N VAL A 623 -8.04 16.94 17.51
CA VAL A 623 -7.11 18.08 17.54
C VAL A 623 -7.65 19.12 18.50
N LYS A 624 -6.81 19.51 19.49
CA LYS A 624 -7.11 20.50 20.51
C LYS A 624 -6.57 21.88 20.10
#